data_c83010b2bc59153f56db4e24c011c654
#
_entry.id   c83010b2bc59153f56db4e24c011c654
#
_cell.length_a   1.000
_cell.length_b   1.000
_cell.length_c   1.000
_cell.angle_alpha   90.00
_cell.angle_beta   90.00
_cell.angle_gamma   90.00
#
_symmetry.space_group_name_H-M   'P 1'
#
loop_
_entity.id
_entity.type
_entity.pdbx_description
1 polymer ?
#
loop_
_entity_poly.entity_id
_entity_poly.type
_entity_poly.pdbx_seq_one_letter_code
_entity_poly.pdbx_strand_id
1 'polypeptide(L)'
;KEFESKNDIQNFKYPLYQLNNNEVFRKIEMLSLFMVKIGEIQNLGYNKIIESTKNDIENNDQNTQNFQDMGKLGYTILQRPLEALNIIYPSKDLLENKNIKKSDLVGSVGLNNIMKYDKTPLKRNFEYKSGEFEGMFNIENIGLYSSKIKNICESIQNSEGVILVYSQYIDGGIIPLALSLEELGYRRAGTTPSLFKKPPTDNILGSYIVITGDQSISPNNVNE
;
A
#
# COMPACT_ATOMS: atom_id res chain seq x y z
N LYS A 1 4.91 9.00 -20.58
CA LYS A 1 5.89 10.10 -20.45
C LYS A 1 6.68 9.83 -19.18
N GLU A 2 7.95 9.53 -19.29
CA GLU A 2 8.88 9.47 -18.17
C GLU A 2 9.04 10.88 -17.60
N PHE A 3 8.87 11.03 -16.30
CA PHE A 3 9.17 12.28 -15.60
C PHE A 3 10.68 12.31 -15.33
N GLU A 4 11.42 13.00 -16.15
CA GLU A 4 12.89 12.99 -16.10
C GLU A 4 13.51 13.95 -15.09
N SER A 5 12.74 14.88 -14.48
CA SER A 5 13.31 15.82 -13.51
C SER A 5 12.39 16.17 -12.34
N LYS A 6 13.00 16.54 -11.19
CA LYS A 6 12.27 17.05 -10.02
C LYS A 6 11.44 18.31 -10.35
N ASN A 7 11.82 19.08 -11.36
CA ASN A 7 11.14 20.30 -11.79
C ASN A 7 9.79 20.01 -12.47
N ASP A 8 9.66 18.87 -13.15
CA ASP A 8 8.40 18.48 -13.80
C ASP A 8 7.32 18.11 -12.79
N ILE A 9 7.72 17.59 -11.62
CA ILE A 9 6.81 17.23 -10.52
C ILE A 9 6.18 18.50 -9.89
N GLN A 10 6.92 19.60 -9.79
CA GLN A 10 6.44 20.85 -9.19
C GLN A 10 5.39 21.57 -10.04
N ASN A 11 5.30 21.24 -11.33
CA ASN A 11 4.34 21.83 -12.27
C ASN A 11 3.04 21.03 -12.41
N PHE A 12 2.86 19.97 -11.65
CA PHE A 12 1.61 19.19 -11.68
C PHE A 12 0.48 20.03 -11.09
N LYS A 13 -0.40 20.53 -11.95
CA LYS A 13 -1.55 21.32 -11.53
C LYS A 13 -2.65 20.39 -11.01
N TYR A 14 -3.33 20.84 -9.99
CA TYR A 14 -4.55 20.22 -9.50
C TYR A 14 -5.55 20.03 -10.65
N PRO A 15 -6.27 18.91 -10.76
CA PRO A 15 -7.30 18.73 -11.77
C PRO A 15 -8.36 19.82 -11.61
N LEU A 16 -8.64 20.58 -12.68
CA LEU A 16 -9.63 21.64 -12.67
C LEU A 16 -11.04 21.11 -12.89
N TYR A 17 -11.16 19.91 -13.45
CA TYR A 17 -12.43 19.29 -13.79
C TYR A 17 -12.50 17.87 -13.23
N GLN A 18 -13.69 17.46 -12.81
CA GLN A 18 -14.05 16.11 -12.44
C GLN A 18 -14.20 15.24 -13.71
N LEU A 19 -14.28 13.91 -13.55
CA LEU A 19 -14.51 13.00 -14.69
C LEU A 19 -15.82 13.25 -15.44
N ASN A 20 -16.81 13.87 -14.79
CA ASN A 20 -18.09 14.28 -15.37
C ASN A 20 -18.05 15.68 -16.01
N ASN A 21 -16.88 16.26 -16.23
CA ASN A 21 -16.64 17.62 -16.74
C ASN A 21 -17.16 18.77 -15.86
N ASN A 22 -17.60 18.52 -14.64
CA ASN A 22 -17.90 19.59 -13.70
C ASN A 22 -16.60 20.17 -13.15
N GLU A 23 -16.57 21.49 -12.91
CA GLU A 23 -15.42 22.12 -12.25
C GLU A 23 -15.22 21.55 -10.84
N VAL A 24 -13.96 21.36 -10.44
CA VAL A 24 -13.62 21.04 -9.05
C VAL A 24 -13.88 22.28 -8.21
N PHE A 25 -14.99 22.26 -7.47
CA PHE A 25 -15.60 23.38 -6.79
C PHE A 25 -14.85 23.80 -5.52
N ARG A 26 -13.75 24.38 -5.59
CA ARG A 26 -12.81 24.91 -4.59
C ARG A 26 -11.55 24.08 -4.46
N LYS A 27 -10.45 24.70 -4.70
CA LYS A 27 -9.16 24.30 -4.16
C LYS A 27 -9.31 24.21 -2.63
N ILE A 28 -9.15 23.01 -2.08
CA ILE A 28 -9.04 22.86 -0.61
C ILE A 28 -7.69 23.46 -0.25
N GLU A 29 -7.70 24.62 0.41
CA GLU A 29 -6.50 25.45 0.63
C GLU A 29 -5.38 24.72 1.38
N MET A 30 -5.74 23.73 2.20
CA MET A 30 -4.77 22.94 3.00
C MET A 30 -4.40 21.59 2.37
N LEU A 31 -4.89 21.27 1.17
CA LEU A 31 -4.58 20.02 0.50
C LEU A 31 -3.42 20.21 -0.50
N SER A 32 -2.35 19.47 -0.29
CA SER A 32 -1.22 19.41 -1.20
C SER A 32 -1.13 18.05 -1.86
N LEU A 33 -0.82 18.02 -3.16
CA LEU A 33 -0.47 16.79 -3.86
C LEU A 33 0.98 16.46 -3.56
N PHE A 34 1.22 15.28 -3.04
CA PHE A 34 2.56 14.79 -2.77
C PHE A 34 2.93 13.74 -3.81
N MET A 35 3.86 14.09 -4.68
CA MET A 35 4.30 13.25 -5.80
C MET A 35 5.54 12.46 -5.40
N VAL A 36 5.49 11.16 -5.58
CA VAL A 36 6.59 10.25 -5.26
C VAL A 36 6.92 9.39 -6.46
N LYS A 37 8.20 9.29 -6.80
CA LYS A 37 8.67 8.34 -7.82
C LYS A 37 8.63 6.93 -7.23
N ILE A 38 7.99 6.00 -7.92
CA ILE A 38 7.91 4.59 -7.47
C ILE A 38 9.29 3.94 -7.51
N GLY A 39 9.55 3.02 -6.56
CA GLY A 39 10.79 2.27 -6.46
C GLY A 39 10.98 1.27 -7.60
N GLU A 40 12.19 0.76 -7.77
CA GLU A 40 12.54 -0.10 -8.91
C GLU A 40 11.74 -1.41 -8.92
N ILE A 41 11.68 -2.13 -7.80
CA ILE A 41 10.93 -3.38 -7.69
C ILE A 41 9.43 -3.11 -7.75
N GLN A 42 8.97 -2.00 -7.15
CA GLN A 42 7.59 -1.56 -7.26
C GLN A 42 7.20 -1.29 -8.71
N ASN A 43 8.06 -0.62 -9.48
CA ASN A 43 7.83 -0.36 -10.90
C ASN A 43 7.77 -1.65 -11.72
N LEU A 44 8.68 -2.60 -11.45
CA LEU A 44 8.69 -3.89 -12.11
C LEU A 44 7.37 -4.65 -11.88
N GLY A 45 6.95 -4.77 -10.63
CA GLY A 45 5.69 -5.44 -10.28
C GLY A 45 4.46 -4.73 -10.80
N TYR A 46 4.44 -3.39 -10.75
CA TYR A 46 3.36 -2.57 -11.32
C TYR A 46 3.20 -2.82 -12.83
N ASN A 47 4.29 -2.81 -13.59
CA ASN A 47 4.25 -3.06 -15.03
C ASN A 47 3.72 -4.47 -15.35
N LYS A 48 4.12 -5.50 -14.59
CA LYS A 48 3.57 -6.86 -14.73
C LYS A 48 2.06 -6.91 -14.50
N ILE A 49 1.57 -6.19 -13.49
CA ILE A 49 0.13 -6.10 -13.20
C ILE A 49 -0.60 -5.38 -14.34
N ILE A 50 -0.05 -4.29 -14.86
CA ILE A 50 -0.66 -3.54 -15.97
C ILE A 50 -0.71 -4.38 -17.25
N GLU A 51 0.38 -5.04 -17.61
CA GLU A 51 0.42 -5.94 -18.77
C GLU A 51 -0.63 -7.06 -18.67
N SER A 52 -0.68 -7.76 -17.52
CA SER A 52 -1.68 -8.79 -17.28
C SER A 52 -3.12 -8.24 -17.31
N THR A 53 -3.32 -7.01 -16.81
CA THR A 53 -4.65 -6.37 -16.80
C THR A 53 -5.09 -5.99 -18.21
N LYS A 54 -4.19 -5.51 -19.07
CA LYS A 54 -4.48 -5.23 -20.49
C LYS A 54 -4.89 -6.51 -21.22
N ASN A 55 -4.16 -7.60 -21.04
CA ASN A 55 -4.48 -8.89 -21.65
C ASN A 55 -5.87 -9.41 -21.20
N ASP A 56 -6.24 -9.20 -19.91
CA ASP A 56 -7.56 -9.59 -19.43
C ASP A 56 -8.68 -8.75 -20.06
N ILE A 57 -8.45 -7.47 -20.30
CA ILE A 57 -9.42 -6.59 -20.98
C ILE A 57 -9.60 -7.04 -22.43
N GLU A 58 -8.51 -7.22 -23.17
CA GLU A 58 -8.54 -7.62 -24.58
C GLU A 58 -9.25 -8.98 -24.78
N ASN A 59 -9.04 -9.92 -23.86
CA ASN A 59 -9.71 -11.22 -23.90
C ASN A 59 -11.20 -11.16 -23.50
N ASN A 60 -11.63 -10.17 -22.70
CA ASN A 60 -13.01 -10.03 -22.24
C ASN A 60 -13.88 -9.15 -23.15
N ASP A 61 -13.29 -8.26 -23.95
CA ASP A 61 -14.04 -7.36 -24.87
C ASP A 61 -14.85 -8.13 -25.93
N GLN A 62 -14.55 -9.41 -26.16
CA GLN A 62 -15.33 -10.25 -27.06
C GLN A 62 -16.69 -10.70 -26.48
N ASN A 63 -16.97 -10.48 -25.18
CA ASN A 63 -18.15 -11.02 -24.50
C ASN A 63 -19.06 -9.99 -23.80
N THR A 64 -18.75 -8.69 -23.77
CA THR A 64 -19.54 -7.73 -23.00
C THR A 64 -20.40 -6.83 -23.89
N GLN A 65 -21.72 -7.12 -23.92
CA GLN A 65 -22.73 -6.30 -24.62
C GLN A 65 -23.49 -5.30 -23.70
N ASN A 66 -23.17 -5.17 -22.40
CA ASN A 66 -23.93 -4.34 -21.47
C ASN A 66 -23.09 -3.24 -20.80
N PHE A 67 -23.44 -1.97 -21.05
CA PHE A 67 -22.81 -0.78 -20.47
C PHE A 67 -22.88 -0.69 -18.92
N GLN A 68 -23.87 -1.32 -18.28
CA GLN A 68 -23.97 -1.31 -16.81
C GLN A 68 -22.94 -2.23 -16.14
N ASP A 69 -22.47 -3.25 -16.81
CA ASP A 69 -21.43 -4.14 -16.31
C ASP A 69 -20.04 -3.54 -16.49
N MET A 70 -19.84 -2.62 -17.44
CA MET A 70 -18.56 -1.93 -17.66
C MET A 70 -18.11 -1.07 -16.46
N GLY A 71 -19.03 -0.43 -15.75
CA GLY A 71 -18.70 0.38 -14.57
C GLY A 71 -18.19 -0.48 -13.39
N LYS A 72 -18.84 -1.61 -13.14
CA LYS A 72 -18.40 -2.58 -12.12
C LYS A 72 -17.13 -3.31 -12.55
N LEU A 73 -17.03 -3.68 -13.82
CA LEU A 73 -15.85 -4.30 -14.40
C LEU A 73 -14.63 -3.38 -14.31
N GLY A 74 -14.81 -2.07 -14.62
CA GLY A 74 -13.76 -1.07 -14.56
C GLY A 74 -13.14 -0.94 -13.16
N TYR A 75 -13.97 -0.90 -12.10
CA TYR A 75 -13.47 -0.83 -10.72
C TYR A 75 -12.68 -2.10 -10.33
N THR A 76 -13.22 -3.26 -10.65
CA THR A 76 -12.56 -4.55 -10.34
C THR A 76 -11.24 -4.71 -11.09
N ILE A 77 -11.17 -4.25 -12.33
CA ILE A 77 -9.95 -4.29 -13.15
C ILE A 77 -8.87 -3.37 -12.58
N LEU A 78 -9.25 -2.17 -12.13
CA LEU A 78 -8.31 -1.17 -11.62
C LEU A 78 -7.88 -1.40 -10.18
N GLN A 79 -8.59 -2.22 -9.40
CA GLN A 79 -8.30 -2.45 -7.99
C GLN A 79 -6.85 -2.88 -7.74
N ARG A 80 -6.35 -3.88 -8.47
CA ARG A 80 -4.97 -4.38 -8.30
C ARG A 80 -3.91 -3.38 -8.76
N PRO A 81 -4.03 -2.72 -9.93
CA PRO A 81 -3.16 -1.60 -10.27
C PRO A 81 -3.10 -0.50 -9.21
N LEU A 82 -4.25 -0.11 -8.64
CA LEU A 82 -4.30 0.90 -7.58
C LEU A 82 -3.63 0.42 -6.28
N GLU A 83 -3.83 -0.83 -5.90
CA GLU A 83 -3.18 -1.44 -4.74
C GLU A 83 -1.66 -1.54 -4.92
N ALA A 84 -1.19 -1.86 -6.13
CA ALA A 84 0.21 -1.92 -6.50
C ALA A 84 0.92 -0.55 -6.37
N LEU A 85 0.19 0.55 -6.54
CA LEU A 85 0.72 1.89 -6.27
C LEU A 85 0.91 2.17 -4.78
N ASN A 86 0.34 1.37 -3.89
CA ASN A 86 0.66 1.44 -2.47
C ASN A 86 1.90 0.60 -2.16
N ILE A 87 1.90 -0.68 -2.54
CA ILE A 87 3.01 -1.60 -2.29
C ILE A 87 2.99 -2.77 -3.28
N ILE A 88 4.17 -3.22 -3.66
CA ILE A 88 4.41 -4.51 -4.32
C ILE A 88 5.14 -5.42 -3.34
N TYR A 89 4.60 -6.61 -3.12
CA TYR A 89 5.28 -7.67 -2.38
C TYR A 89 6.19 -8.43 -3.33
N PRO A 90 7.52 -8.46 -3.06
CA PRO A 90 8.45 -9.13 -3.96
C PRO A 90 8.32 -10.64 -3.90
N SER A 91 8.77 -11.27 -4.98
CA SER A 91 8.99 -12.71 -5.05
C SER A 91 10.21 -12.99 -5.93
N LYS A 92 10.81 -14.17 -5.77
CA LYS A 92 11.94 -14.60 -6.63
C LYS A 92 11.53 -14.61 -8.10
N ASP A 93 10.31 -15.07 -8.39
CA ASP A 93 9.81 -15.16 -9.76
C ASP A 93 9.65 -13.77 -10.40
N LEU A 94 9.31 -12.74 -9.60
CA LEU A 94 9.28 -11.36 -10.08
C LEU A 94 10.68 -10.88 -10.47
N LEU A 95 11.66 -11.11 -9.59
CA LEU A 95 13.05 -10.66 -9.80
C LEU A 95 13.72 -11.42 -10.96
N GLU A 96 13.39 -12.69 -11.14
CA GLU A 96 13.89 -13.52 -12.25
C GLU A 96 13.07 -13.33 -13.55
N ASN A 97 12.15 -12.36 -13.58
CA ASN A 97 11.27 -12.06 -14.71
C ASN A 97 10.45 -13.27 -15.23
N LYS A 98 10.12 -14.19 -14.34
CA LYS A 98 9.27 -15.33 -14.63
C LYS A 98 7.79 -14.93 -14.72
N ASN A 99 6.97 -15.86 -15.20
CA ASN A 99 5.53 -15.66 -15.21
C ASN A 99 4.98 -15.74 -13.77
N ILE A 100 4.39 -14.64 -13.28
CA ILE A 100 3.84 -14.51 -11.92
C ILE A 100 2.38 -14.09 -12.00
N LYS A 101 1.57 -14.63 -11.11
CA LYS A 101 0.17 -14.20 -10.97
C LYS A 101 0.15 -12.81 -10.31
N LYS A 102 -0.61 -11.89 -10.88
CA LYS A 102 -0.78 -10.53 -10.32
C LYS A 102 -1.28 -10.52 -8.87
N SER A 103 -2.06 -11.55 -8.45
CA SER A 103 -2.50 -11.72 -7.07
C SER A 103 -1.34 -11.92 -6.08
N ASP A 104 -0.23 -12.47 -6.53
CA ASP A 104 0.89 -12.82 -5.67
C ASP A 104 1.76 -11.60 -5.32
N LEU A 105 1.52 -10.48 -6.02
CA LEU A 105 2.27 -9.23 -5.85
C LEU A 105 1.58 -8.22 -4.93
N VAL A 106 0.29 -8.39 -4.63
CA VAL A 106 -0.50 -7.41 -3.87
C VAL A 106 -1.41 -8.10 -2.85
N GLY A 107 -1.96 -7.31 -1.92
CA GLY A 107 -2.95 -7.74 -0.95
C GLY A 107 -2.49 -8.84 0.00
N SER A 108 -3.45 -9.60 0.51
CA SER A 108 -3.18 -10.66 1.50
C SER A 108 -2.31 -11.78 0.95
N VAL A 109 -2.43 -12.12 -0.33
CA VAL A 109 -1.60 -13.16 -0.96
C VAL A 109 -0.15 -12.72 -1.03
N GLY A 110 0.11 -11.49 -1.51
CA GLY A 110 1.46 -10.92 -1.54
C GLY A 110 2.08 -10.82 -0.15
N LEU A 111 1.33 -10.31 0.83
CA LEU A 111 1.78 -10.23 2.22
C LEU A 111 2.13 -11.62 2.78
N ASN A 112 1.32 -12.64 2.49
CA ASN A 112 1.57 -14.03 2.91
C ASN A 112 2.83 -14.63 2.29
N ASN A 113 3.30 -14.13 1.15
CA ASN A 113 4.55 -14.60 0.56
C ASN A 113 5.77 -14.18 1.39
N ILE A 114 5.69 -13.04 2.07
CA ILE A 114 6.77 -12.42 2.85
C ILE A 114 6.65 -12.72 4.34
N MET A 115 5.41 -12.70 4.86
CA MET A 115 5.14 -12.83 6.29
C MET A 115 4.42 -14.13 6.62
N LYS A 116 4.78 -14.74 7.74
CA LYS A 116 3.92 -15.69 8.44
C LYS A 116 3.06 -14.93 9.43
N TYR A 117 1.80 -15.28 9.54
CA TYR A 117 0.96 -14.76 10.60
C TYR A 117 -0.12 -15.75 11.01
N ASP A 118 -0.39 -15.78 12.30
CA ASP A 118 -1.52 -16.51 12.86
C ASP A 118 -2.71 -15.55 12.88
N LYS A 119 -3.79 -15.91 12.20
CA LYS A 119 -5.03 -15.15 12.24
C LYS A 119 -6.00 -15.84 13.18
N THR A 120 -6.16 -15.26 14.37
CA THR A 120 -7.28 -15.56 15.25
C THR A 120 -8.33 -14.45 15.12
N PRO A 121 -9.59 -14.64 15.59
CA PRO A 121 -10.61 -13.59 15.52
C PRO A 121 -10.22 -12.27 16.20
N LEU A 122 -9.30 -12.31 17.17
CA LEU A 122 -8.92 -11.15 18.00
C LEU A 122 -7.44 -10.74 17.86
N LYS A 123 -6.66 -11.47 17.06
CA LYS A 123 -5.22 -11.20 16.98
C LYS A 123 -4.63 -11.66 15.66
N ARG A 124 -3.83 -10.78 15.07
CA ARG A 124 -3.02 -11.06 13.89
C ARG A 124 -1.59 -10.63 14.16
N ASN A 125 -0.68 -11.59 14.29
CA ASN A 125 0.72 -11.36 14.58
C ASN A 125 1.57 -11.80 13.41
N PHE A 126 2.54 -10.99 13.08
CA PHE A 126 3.41 -11.17 11.94
C PHE A 126 4.82 -11.58 12.34
N GLU A 127 5.42 -12.40 11.50
CA GLU A 127 6.83 -12.79 11.57
C GLU A 127 7.35 -12.93 10.14
N TYR A 128 8.53 -12.40 9.86
CA TYR A 128 9.15 -12.61 8.56
C TYR A 128 9.30 -14.10 8.27
N LYS A 129 9.02 -14.49 7.05
CA LYS A 129 9.53 -15.75 6.54
C LYS A 129 11.04 -15.59 6.38
N SER A 130 11.82 -16.56 6.91
CA SER A 130 13.27 -16.56 6.71
C SER A 130 13.61 -16.53 5.22
N GLY A 131 14.49 -15.65 4.80
CA GLY A 131 14.93 -15.54 3.41
C GLY A 131 15.29 -14.14 2.97
N GLU A 132 15.30 -13.97 1.67
CA GLU A 132 15.80 -12.79 0.95
C GLU A 132 15.07 -11.48 1.27
N PHE A 133 13.81 -11.56 1.69
CA PHE A 133 12.95 -10.39 1.92
C PHE A 133 12.77 -10.07 3.40
N GLU A 134 13.53 -10.69 4.28
CA GLU A 134 13.55 -10.34 5.69
C GLU A 134 13.98 -8.88 5.86
N GLY A 135 13.24 -8.12 6.68
CA GLY A 135 13.48 -6.69 6.86
C GLY A 135 13.01 -5.80 5.70
N MET A 136 12.12 -6.28 4.79
CA MET A 136 11.62 -5.44 3.70
C MET A 136 10.86 -4.20 4.19
N PHE A 137 10.25 -4.24 5.38
CA PHE A 137 9.51 -3.11 5.96
C PHE A 137 10.42 -2.09 6.64
N ASN A 138 11.72 -2.38 6.78
CA ASN A 138 12.69 -1.42 7.29
C ASN A 138 12.76 -0.19 6.35
N ILE A 139 12.98 0.99 6.93
CA ILE A 139 12.99 2.28 6.21
C ILE A 139 14.02 2.32 5.06
N GLU A 140 15.11 1.60 5.20
CA GLU A 140 16.15 1.52 4.17
C GLU A 140 15.69 0.71 2.95
N ASN A 141 14.86 -0.31 3.17
CA ASN A 141 14.44 -1.27 2.16
C ASN A 141 13.07 -0.96 1.57
N ILE A 142 12.13 -0.46 2.39
CA ILE A 142 10.72 -0.30 1.99
C ILE A 142 10.56 0.56 0.73
N GLY A 143 11.46 1.49 0.48
CA GLY A 143 11.43 2.35 -0.70
C GLY A 143 11.52 1.61 -2.03
N LEU A 144 12.11 0.41 -2.06
CA LEU A 144 12.17 -0.45 -3.25
C LEU A 144 10.80 -1.02 -3.62
N TYR A 145 9.97 -1.26 -2.61
CA TYR A 145 8.68 -1.95 -2.71
C TYR A 145 7.48 -1.00 -2.59
N SER A 146 7.67 0.11 -1.87
CA SER A 146 6.69 1.16 -1.64
C SER A 146 7.36 2.49 -1.33
N SER A 147 7.56 3.30 -2.34
CA SER A 147 8.04 4.68 -2.14
C SER A 147 7.02 5.52 -1.37
N LYS A 148 5.72 5.22 -1.50
CA LYS A 148 4.66 5.90 -0.77
C LYS A 148 4.79 5.67 0.75
N ILE A 149 4.92 4.41 1.20
CA ILE A 149 5.08 4.09 2.62
C ILE A 149 6.37 4.69 3.16
N LYS A 150 7.47 4.61 2.43
CA LYS A 150 8.73 5.25 2.81
C LYS A 150 8.52 6.74 3.11
N ASN A 151 7.94 7.48 2.17
CA ASN A 151 7.73 8.92 2.33
C ASN A 151 6.73 9.26 3.44
N ILE A 152 5.72 8.42 3.68
CA ILE A 152 4.81 8.58 4.83
C ILE A 152 5.59 8.41 6.13
N CYS A 153 6.41 7.37 6.26
CA CYS A 153 7.24 7.13 7.44
C CYS A 153 8.21 8.29 7.70
N GLU A 154 8.91 8.77 6.67
CA GLU A 154 9.81 9.94 6.75
C GLU A 154 9.03 11.20 7.15
N SER A 155 7.82 11.41 6.62
CA SER A 155 6.97 12.53 6.99
C SER A 155 6.53 12.44 8.46
N ILE A 156 6.17 11.25 8.94
CA ILE A 156 5.80 11.01 10.34
C ILE A 156 6.98 11.33 11.27
N GLN A 157 8.19 10.87 10.95
CA GLN A 157 9.40 11.14 11.75
C GLN A 157 9.74 12.64 11.84
N ASN A 158 9.40 13.42 10.81
CA ASN A 158 9.67 14.85 10.73
C ASN A 158 8.48 15.73 11.16
N SER A 159 7.42 15.14 11.66
CA SER A 159 6.20 15.85 12.08
C SER A 159 6.00 15.78 13.59
N GLU A 160 5.34 16.80 14.12
CA GLU A 160 4.93 16.86 15.53
C GLU A 160 3.40 16.76 15.65
N GLY A 161 2.93 16.22 16.79
CA GLY A 161 1.51 16.13 17.11
C GLY A 161 0.83 14.87 16.58
N VAL A 162 -0.49 14.94 16.41
CA VAL A 162 -1.33 13.81 15.97
C VAL A 162 -1.37 13.77 14.45
N ILE A 163 -1.05 12.62 13.88
CA ILE A 163 -1.03 12.39 12.44
C ILE A 163 -2.10 11.37 12.09
N LEU A 164 -2.97 11.69 11.14
CA LEU A 164 -3.98 10.78 10.60
C LEU A 164 -3.55 10.29 9.22
N VAL A 165 -3.48 8.98 9.07
CA VAL A 165 -3.24 8.33 7.77
C VAL A 165 -4.45 7.49 7.39
N TYR A 166 -4.98 7.70 6.19
CA TYR A 166 -6.09 6.93 5.66
C TYR A 166 -5.65 6.06 4.48
N SER A 167 -6.11 4.82 4.48
CA SER A 167 -6.01 3.92 3.32
C SER A 167 -7.28 3.06 3.22
N GLN A 168 -7.75 2.84 2.00
CA GLN A 168 -8.86 1.91 1.75
C GLN A 168 -8.42 0.44 1.73
N TYR A 169 -7.10 0.18 1.70
CA TYR A 169 -6.53 -1.17 1.65
C TYR A 169 -5.97 -1.54 3.02
N ILE A 170 -6.33 -2.73 3.52
CA ILE A 170 -5.79 -3.26 4.78
C ILE A 170 -4.43 -3.92 4.52
N ASP A 171 -4.41 -5.05 3.80
CA ASP A 171 -3.18 -5.82 3.55
C ASP A 171 -2.20 -5.15 2.56
N GLY A 172 -2.70 -4.31 1.66
CA GLY A 172 -1.91 -3.53 0.71
C GLY A 172 -1.74 -2.06 1.11
N GLY A 173 -2.01 -1.67 2.36
CA GLY A 173 -1.94 -0.28 2.81
C GLY A 173 -1.66 -0.14 4.29
N ILE A 174 -2.65 -0.36 5.15
CA ILE A 174 -2.55 -0.14 6.61
C ILE A 174 -1.52 -1.08 7.26
N ILE A 175 -1.57 -2.38 6.96
CA ILE A 175 -0.66 -3.36 7.56
C ILE A 175 0.80 -3.08 7.21
N PRO A 176 1.19 -2.94 5.93
CA PRO A 176 2.59 -2.67 5.61
C PRO A 176 3.09 -1.34 6.17
N LEU A 177 2.24 -0.31 6.26
CA LEU A 177 2.60 0.93 6.94
C LEU A 177 2.85 0.71 8.44
N ALA A 178 1.94 0.01 9.12
CA ALA A 178 2.08 -0.26 10.54
C ALA A 178 3.32 -1.13 10.85
N LEU A 179 3.62 -2.12 10.01
CA LEU A 179 4.85 -2.92 10.13
C LEU A 179 6.09 -2.04 9.93
N SER A 180 6.09 -1.13 8.96
CA SER A 180 7.20 -0.18 8.78
C SER A 180 7.36 0.79 9.95
N LEU A 181 6.26 1.21 10.57
CA LEU A 181 6.31 2.02 11.79
C LEU A 181 6.90 1.24 12.97
N GLU A 182 6.57 -0.05 13.12
CA GLU A 182 7.16 -0.87 14.17
C GLU A 182 8.66 -1.14 13.95
N GLU A 183 9.11 -1.29 12.69
CA GLU A 183 10.54 -1.35 12.34
C GLU A 183 11.27 -0.05 12.72
N LEU A 184 10.62 1.10 12.58
CA LEU A 184 11.16 2.39 13.02
C LEU A 184 11.19 2.57 14.54
N GLY A 185 10.42 1.77 15.30
CA GLY A 185 10.34 1.89 16.75
C GLY A 185 9.03 2.49 17.26
N TYR A 186 8.03 2.70 16.42
CA TYR A 186 6.69 3.03 16.93
C TYR A 186 6.01 1.79 17.51
N ARG A 187 5.19 1.99 18.54
CA ARG A 187 4.46 0.91 19.22
C ARG A 187 2.96 1.14 19.14
N ARG A 188 2.21 0.06 19.10
CA ARG A 188 0.75 0.17 19.23
C ARG A 188 0.39 0.70 20.61
N ALA A 189 -0.52 1.66 20.65
CA ALA A 189 -1.01 2.24 21.90
C ALA A 189 -1.94 1.26 22.65
N GLY A 190 -2.09 1.48 23.95
CA GLY A 190 -2.96 0.71 24.81
C GLY A 190 -2.42 -0.69 25.14
N THR A 191 -3.35 -1.61 25.42
CA THR A 191 -3.04 -3.00 25.77
C THR A 191 -2.89 -3.91 24.57
N THR A 192 -3.03 -3.37 23.36
CA THR A 192 -2.95 -4.14 22.12
C THR A 192 -1.50 -4.50 21.82
N PRO A 193 -1.16 -5.77 21.63
CA PRO A 193 0.20 -6.17 21.33
C PRO A 193 0.64 -5.64 19.96
N SER A 194 1.96 -5.51 19.77
CA SER A 194 2.58 -5.22 18.47
C SER A 194 2.06 -6.16 17.38
N LEU A 195 2.10 -5.67 16.14
CA LEU A 195 1.81 -6.52 14.98
C LEU A 195 2.91 -7.57 14.79
N PHE A 196 4.18 -7.21 14.99
CA PHE A 196 5.23 -8.22 15.03
C PHE A 196 5.10 -9.10 16.28
N LYS A 197 5.34 -10.41 16.13
CA LYS A 197 5.45 -11.35 17.27
C LYS A 197 6.51 -10.93 18.28
N LYS A 198 7.62 -10.42 17.76
CA LYS A 198 8.71 -9.80 18.54
C LYS A 198 8.95 -8.42 17.95
N PRO A 199 8.95 -7.36 18.77
CA PRO A 199 9.30 -6.03 18.30
C PRO A 199 10.66 -6.03 17.59
N PRO A 200 10.79 -5.41 16.40
CA PRO A 200 12.05 -5.43 15.65
C PRO A 200 13.16 -4.60 16.33
N THR A 201 12.80 -3.64 17.17
CA THR A 201 13.74 -2.78 17.90
C THR A 201 13.24 -2.51 19.32
N ASP A 202 14.15 -2.28 20.25
CA ASP A 202 13.83 -1.89 21.64
C ASP A 202 13.65 -0.36 21.77
N ASN A 203 14.12 0.41 20.78
CA ASN A 203 13.95 1.86 20.77
C ASN A 203 12.49 2.24 20.51
N ILE A 204 11.93 3.14 21.32
CA ILE A 204 10.54 3.60 21.21
C ILE A 204 10.54 5.07 20.79
N LEU A 205 10.10 5.33 19.55
CA LEU A 205 9.97 6.69 19.02
C LEU A 205 8.59 7.32 19.28
N GLY A 206 7.56 6.51 19.42
CA GLY A 206 6.20 6.98 19.62
C GLY A 206 5.19 5.85 19.60
N SER A 207 3.92 6.20 19.53
CA SER A 207 2.83 5.22 19.49
C SER A 207 1.88 5.47 18.31
N TYR A 208 1.20 4.41 17.87
CA TYR A 208 0.19 4.48 16.82
C TYR A 208 -1.04 3.65 17.18
N ILE A 209 -2.18 3.98 16.60
CA ILE A 209 -3.44 3.25 16.70
C ILE A 209 -3.86 2.86 15.28
N VAL A 210 -4.41 1.67 15.13
CA VAL A 210 -5.04 1.22 13.88
C VAL A 210 -6.53 1.07 14.10
N ILE A 211 -7.32 1.72 13.25
CA ILE A 211 -8.78 1.64 13.24
C ILE A 211 -9.22 1.02 11.92
N THR A 212 -9.75 -0.19 11.96
CA THR A 212 -10.24 -0.92 10.77
C THR A 212 -11.48 -1.74 11.10
N GLY A 213 -12.21 -2.21 10.08
CA GLY A 213 -13.28 -3.19 10.25
C GLY A 213 -12.78 -4.62 10.54
N ASP A 214 -11.47 -4.90 10.46
CA ASP A 214 -10.89 -6.22 10.78
C ASP A 214 -10.60 -6.30 12.28
N GLN A 215 -11.44 -7.03 13.02
CA GLN A 215 -11.31 -7.22 14.46
C GLN A 215 -9.98 -7.89 14.87
N SER A 216 -9.34 -8.64 14.00
CA SER A 216 -8.03 -9.23 14.28
C SER A 216 -6.89 -8.19 14.32
N ILE A 217 -7.12 -7.03 13.71
CA ILE A 217 -6.20 -5.89 13.70
C ILE A 217 -6.64 -4.80 14.67
N SER A 218 -7.94 -4.57 14.80
CA SER A 218 -8.52 -3.54 15.65
C SER A 218 -9.63 -4.13 16.51
N PRO A 219 -9.27 -4.89 17.57
CA PRO A 219 -10.24 -5.64 18.37
C PRO A 219 -11.19 -4.75 19.20
N ASN A 220 -10.83 -3.51 19.46
CA ASN A 220 -11.55 -2.59 20.35
C ASN A 220 -12.37 -1.52 19.60
N ASN A 221 -12.64 -1.70 18.33
CA ASN A 221 -13.38 -0.74 17.48
C ASN A 221 -14.77 -0.33 18.03
N VAL A 222 -15.28 -0.99 19.04
CA VAL A 222 -16.60 -0.71 19.62
C VAL A 222 -16.50 0.17 20.87
N ASN A 223 -15.32 0.33 21.47
CA ASN A 223 -15.10 1.00 22.76
C ASN A 223 -14.01 2.09 22.76
N GLU A 224 -13.43 2.37 21.59
CA GLU A 224 -12.51 3.50 21.36
C GLU A 224 -13.19 4.50 20.40
#